data_b32c4482e55364a664506c2a4943e24a
#
_entry.id   b32c4482e55364a664506c2a4943e24a
#
_cell.length_a   1.000
_cell.length_b   1.000
_cell.length_c   1.000
_cell.angle_alpha   90.00
_cell.angle_beta   90.00
_cell.angle_gamma   90.00
#
_symmetry.space_group_name_H-M   'P 1'
#
loop_
_entity.id
_entity.type
_entity.pdbx_description
1 polymer ?
#
loop_
_entity_poly.entity_id
_entity_poly.type
_entity_poly.pdbx_seq_one_letter_code
_entity_poly.pdbx_strand_id
1 'polypeptide(L)'
;SPNDGCFNKTGDLYFTDPPYGLPKNLKDPAKELAFQGVFRLSKSGKVTLLTDKIKFPNGIAFSPDESILYVAESGPQTRIHAFDVQGDGTVANRRIFFDPAGLRAAGARGGCDGLKLDQRGNLFATGPGGVLIISPTGQHLGTLATGTRIANVAWGNDGHTLYLTADSYLCRIRTKTKGVGF
;
A
#
# COMPACT_ATOMS: atom_id res chain seq x y z
N SER A 1 -9.42 -0.31 12.68
CA SER A 1 -8.68 -1.55 13.02
C SER A 1 -7.45 -1.68 12.12
N PRO A 2 -6.28 -2.06 12.67
CA PRO A 2 -5.06 -2.25 11.88
C PRO A 2 -5.31 -3.16 10.67
N ASN A 3 -4.76 -2.77 9.50
CA ASN A 3 -5.06 -3.43 8.23
C ASN A 3 -3.81 -3.97 7.55
N ASP A 4 -2.89 -3.12 7.10
CA ASP A 4 -1.64 -3.54 6.45
C ASP A 4 -0.42 -2.98 7.18
N GLY A 5 0.74 -3.61 7.02
CA GLY A 5 1.96 -3.22 7.70
C GLY A 5 3.23 -3.62 6.98
N CYS A 6 4.30 -2.86 7.24
CA CYS A 6 5.65 -3.17 6.78
C CYS A 6 6.67 -2.84 7.87
N PHE A 7 7.74 -3.61 7.93
CA PHE A 7 8.88 -3.32 8.80
C PHE A 7 9.92 -2.49 8.05
N ASN A 8 10.53 -1.55 8.75
CA ASN A 8 11.76 -0.95 8.28
C ASN A 8 12.99 -1.81 8.66
N LYS A 9 14.18 -1.48 8.15
CA LYS A 9 15.43 -2.21 8.44
C LYS A 9 15.83 -2.19 9.91
N THR A 10 15.37 -1.20 10.68
CA THR A 10 15.61 -1.14 12.14
C THR A 10 14.64 -2.01 12.93
N GLY A 11 13.58 -2.54 12.27
CA GLY A 11 12.60 -3.44 12.84
C GLY A 11 11.43 -2.76 13.54
N ASP A 12 11.17 -1.49 13.24
CA ASP A 12 9.94 -0.82 13.61
C ASP A 12 8.83 -1.18 12.62
N LEU A 13 7.62 -1.41 13.13
CA LEU A 13 6.45 -1.68 12.31
C LEU A 13 5.72 -0.38 11.95
N TYR A 14 5.53 -0.15 10.66
CA TYR A 14 4.65 0.90 10.15
C TYR A 14 3.35 0.26 9.69
N PHE A 15 2.21 0.79 10.12
CA PHE A 15 0.92 0.17 9.84
C PHE A 15 -0.19 1.20 9.61
N THR A 16 -1.22 0.76 8.90
CA THR A 16 -2.42 1.54 8.60
C THR A 16 -3.57 1.12 9.50
N ASP A 17 -4.43 2.07 9.87
CA ASP A 17 -5.60 1.85 10.72
C ASP A 17 -6.87 2.47 10.10
N PRO A 18 -7.43 1.84 9.05
CA PRO A 18 -8.70 2.22 8.46
C PRO A 18 -9.90 1.70 9.27
N PRO A 19 -11.14 2.08 8.91
CA PRO A 19 -12.34 1.65 9.63
C PRO A 19 -12.90 0.31 9.15
N TYR A 20 -12.19 -0.47 8.32
CA TYR A 20 -12.75 -1.63 7.60
C TYR A 20 -13.16 -2.79 8.51
N GLY A 21 -12.53 -2.96 9.66
CA GLY A 21 -12.91 -3.99 10.66
C GLY A 21 -14.18 -3.65 11.45
N LEU A 22 -14.75 -2.47 11.25
CA LEU A 22 -15.97 -2.04 11.93
C LEU A 22 -17.20 -2.24 11.00
N PRO A 23 -18.28 -2.91 11.46
CA PRO A 23 -19.45 -3.21 10.62
C PRO A 23 -20.09 -1.99 9.96
N LYS A 24 -20.10 -0.83 10.61
CA LYS A 24 -20.62 0.43 10.08
C LYS A 24 -19.52 1.41 9.64
N ASN A 25 -18.28 0.93 9.49
CA ASN A 25 -17.12 1.72 9.07
C ASN A 25 -16.97 3.02 9.89
N LEU A 26 -16.89 4.17 9.21
CA LEU A 26 -16.71 5.50 9.85
C LEU A 26 -17.83 5.88 10.83
N LYS A 27 -19.02 5.30 10.67
CA LYS A 27 -20.20 5.58 11.51
C LYS A 27 -20.43 4.54 12.60
N ASP A 28 -19.48 3.64 12.79
CA ASP A 28 -19.62 2.58 13.80
C ASP A 28 -19.50 3.16 15.21
N PRO A 29 -20.45 2.86 16.12
CA PRO A 29 -20.40 3.34 17.50
C PRO A 29 -19.23 2.74 18.31
N ALA A 30 -18.68 1.61 17.91
CA ALA A 30 -17.51 1.00 18.53
C ALA A 30 -16.18 1.63 18.07
N LYS A 31 -16.24 2.65 17.21
CA LYS A 31 -15.04 3.36 16.74
C LYS A 31 -14.44 4.21 17.87
N GLU A 32 -13.27 3.83 18.37
CA GLU A 32 -12.59 4.50 19.47
C GLU A 32 -11.85 5.78 19.04
N LEU A 33 -11.14 5.72 17.90
CA LEU A 33 -10.40 6.88 17.38
C LEU A 33 -11.32 7.79 16.54
N ALA A 34 -11.22 9.09 16.71
CA ALA A 34 -11.97 10.08 15.91
C ALA A 34 -11.49 10.15 14.44
N PHE A 35 -10.34 9.61 14.12
CA PHE A 35 -9.68 9.63 12.80
C PHE A 35 -9.26 8.23 12.36
N GLN A 36 -8.72 8.10 11.18
CA GLN A 36 -7.95 6.98 10.65
C GLN A 36 -6.50 7.43 10.55
N GLY A 37 -5.57 6.50 10.77
CA GLY A 37 -4.17 6.87 10.87
C GLY A 37 -3.22 5.93 10.16
N VAL A 38 -2.02 6.46 9.91
CA VAL A 38 -0.82 5.69 9.65
C VAL A 38 0.07 5.84 10.88
N PHE A 39 0.54 4.74 11.42
CA PHE A 39 1.26 4.68 12.68
C PHE A 39 2.59 3.97 12.53
N ARG A 40 3.50 4.25 13.49
CA ARG A 40 4.73 3.51 13.72
C ARG A 40 4.70 2.93 15.12
N LEU A 41 4.94 1.63 15.23
CA LEU A 41 5.25 0.94 16.47
C LEU A 41 6.75 0.67 16.51
N SER A 42 7.47 1.34 17.40
CA SER A 42 8.91 1.11 17.59
C SER A 42 9.18 -0.22 18.29
N LYS A 43 10.41 -0.73 18.17
CA LYS A 43 10.87 -1.90 18.94
C LYS A 43 10.72 -1.75 20.47
N SER A 44 10.73 -0.51 20.97
CA SER A 44 10.53 -0.24 22.40
C SER A 44 9.06 -0.27 22.83
N GLY A 45 8.13 -0.55 21.90
CA GLY A 45 6.69 -0.59 22.16
C GLY A 45 5.98 0.77 22.06
N LYS A 46 6.70 1.85 21.68
CA LYS A 46 6.09 3.18 21.54
C LYS A 46 5.32 3.24 20.21
N VAL A 47 4.01 3.55 20.29
CA VAL A 47 3.17 3.89 19.15
C VAL A 47 3.23 5.38 18.87
N THR A 48 3.46 5.76 17.61
CA THR A 48 3.51 7.15 17.15
C THR A 48 2.56 7.31 15.96
N LEU A 49 1.66 8.30 16.03
CA LEU A 49 0.86 8.68 14.87
C LEU A 49 1.76 9.42 13.87
N LEU A 50 1.82 8.93 12.64
CA LEU A 50 2.59 9.55 11.54
C LEU A 50 1.75 10.55 10.75
N THR A 51 0.49 10.18 10.44
CA THR A 51 -0.46 11.05 9.75
C THR A 51 -1.89 10.57 9.95
N ASP A 52 -2.82 11.51 10.02
CA ASP A 52 -4.29 11.33 10.02
C ASP A 52 -4.94 11.90 8.74
N LYS A 53 -4.13 12.24 7.73
CA LYS A 53 -4.57 12.97 6.52
C LYS A 53 -5.02 12.06 5.38
N ILE A 54 -5.11 10.75 5.60
CA ILE A 54 -5.63 9.76 4.63
C ILE A 54 -6.90 9.17 5.22
N LYS A 55 -8.00 9.31 4.47
CA LYS A 55 -9.32 8.93 4.99
C LYS A 55 -9.54 7.42 5.03
N PHE A 56 -8.95 6.70 4.10
CA PHE A 56 -9.05 5.25 3.98
C PHE A 56 -7.67 4.63 3.72
N PRO A 57 -6.69 4.79 4.67
CA PRO A 57 -5.37 4.22 4.49
C PRO A 57 -5.47 2.69 4.39
N ASN A 58 -4.67 2.07 3.50
CA ASN A 58 -4.70 0.64 3.25
C ASN A 58 -3.27 0.12 3.08
N GLY A 59 -2.89 -0.42 1.94
CA GLY A 59 -1.56 -0.96 1.70
C GLY A 59 -0.44 0.03 2.04
N ILE A 60 0.68 -0.48 2.57
CA ILE A 60 1.82 0.33 3.01
C ILE A 60 3.13 -0.39 2.68
N ALA A 61 4.12 0.34 2.15
CA ALA A 61 5.46 -0.19 1.91
C ALA A 61 6.51 0.93 1.79
N PHE A 62 7.76 0.60 2.08
CA PHE A 62 8.91 1.47 1.87
C PHE A 62 9.52 1.33 0.47
N SER A 63 10.15 2.42 -0.02
CA SER A 63 11.14 2.33 -1.10
C SER A 63 12.32 1.42 -0.70
N PRO A 64 13.11 0.88 -1.66
CA PRO A 64 14.21 -0.03 -1.33
C PRO A 64 15.28 0.58 -0.39
N ASP A 65 15.47 1.89 -0.46
CA ASP A 65 16.37 2.67 0.41
C ASP A 65 15.70 3.18 1.69
N GLU A 66 14.38 2.95 1.84
CA GLU A 66 13.53 3.41 2.94
C GLU A 66 13.41 4.93 3.08
N SER A 67 13.80 5.69 2.07
CA SER A 67 13.65 7.15 2.07
C SER A 67 12.22 7.62 1.84
N ILE A 68 11.37 6.75 1.24
CA ILE A 68 9.97 7.04 0.93
C ILE A 68 9.07 5.96 1.52
N LEU A 69 7.98 6.40 2.18
CA LEU A 69 6.88 5.54 2.59
C LEU A 69 5.70 5.75 1.64
N TYR A 70 5.26 4.68 0.97
CA TYR A 70 4.06 4.67 0.14
C TYR A 70 2.88 4.16 0.94
N VAL A 71 1.73 4.84 0.78
CA VAL A 71 0.46 4.43 1.40
C VAL A 71 -0.64 4.48 0.36
N ALA A 72 -1.32 3.35 0.15
CA ALA A 72 -2.53 3.29 -0.66
C ALA A 72 -3.69 3.93 0.10
N GLU A 73 -4.50 4.71 -0.59
CA GLU A 73 -5.81 5.15 -0.13
C GLU A 73 -6.89 4.45 -0.93
N SER A 74 -7.77 3.74 -0.25
CA SER A 74 -8.96 3.13 -0.86
C SER A 74 -10.15 4.10 -0.85
N GLY A 75 -11.32 3.62 -1.28
CA GLY A 75 -12.55 4.41 -1.26
C GLY A 75 -12.76 5.26 -2.52
N PRO A 76 -13.63 6.28 -2.45
CA PRO A 76 -14.05 7.03 -3.64
C PRO A 76 -12.91 7.77 -4.35
N GLN A 77 -11.93 8.24 -3.60
CA GLN A 77 -10.74 8.94 -4.08
C GLN A 77 -9.49 8.05 -4.00
N THR A 78 -9.61 6.83 -4.54
CA THR A 78 -8.50 5.88 -4.53
C THR A 78 -7.25 6.47 -5.21
N ARG A 79 -6.10 6.36 -4.53
CA ARG A 79 -4.80 6.87 -4.99
C ARG A 79 -3.65 6.29 -4.17
N ILE A 80 -2.43 6.60 -4.53
CA ILE A 80 -1.24 6.25 -3.76
C ILE A 80 -0.55 7.53 -3.33
N HIS A 81 -0.31 7.65 -2.03
CA HIS A 81 0.46 8.73 -1.43
C HIS A 81 1.91 8.32 -1.25
N ALA A 82 2.82 9.30 -1.31
CA ALA A 82 4.21 9.16 -0.89
C ALA A 82 4.51 10.18 0.21
N PHE A 83 5.35 9.76 1.14
CA PHE A 83 5.88 10.57 2.23
C PHE A 83 7.39 10.43 2.28
N ASP A 84 8.09 11.49 2.60
CA ASP A 84 9.53 11.43 2.89
C ASP A 84 9.72 10.93 4.32
N VAL A 85 10.54 9.90 4.49
CA VAL A 85 10.87 9.34 5.82
C VAL A 85 11.99 10.17 6.44
N GLN A 86 11.78 10.61 7.68
CA GLN A 86 12.75 11.41 8.41
C GLN A 86 13.71 10.53 9.23
N GLY A 87 14.85 11.07 9.62
CA GLY A 87 15.85 10.32 10.39
C GLY A 87 15.39 9.82 11.77
N ASP A 88 14.34 10.43 12.35
CA ASP A 88 13.70 9.97 13.58
C ASP A 88 12.59 8.93 13.34
N GLY A 89 12.35 8.54 12.07
CA GLY A 89 11.32 7.60 11.65
C GLY A 89 9.92 8.20 11.54
N THR A 90 9.76 9.51 11.67
CA THR A 90 8.53 10.21 11.30
C THR A 90 8.45 10.42 9.79
N VAL A 91 7.33 10.96 9.30
CA VAL A 91 7.12 11.21 7.88
C VAL A 91 6.73 12.66 7.61
N ALA A 92 7.15 13.18 6.45
CA ALA A 92 6.89 14.55 6.02
C ALA A 92 6.52 14.62 4.53
N ASN A 93 6.25 15.81 4.02
CA ASN A 93 6.11 16.12 2.59
C ASN A 93 5.14 15.19 1.84
N ARG A 94 3.93 14.97 2.40
CA ARG A 94 2.89 14.17 1.75
C ARG A 94 2.60 14.68 0.35
N ARG A 95 2.60 13.79 -0.62
CA ARG A 95 2.23 14.06 -2.01
C ARG A 95 1.43 12.91 -2.61
N ILE A 96 0.64 13.18 -3.64
CA ILE A 96 0.05 12.12 -4.47
C ILE A 96 1.17 11.59 -5.35
N PHE A 97 1.49 10.31 -5.18
CA PHE A 97 2.47 9.62 -6.00
C PHE A 97 1.85 9.11 -7.30
N PHE A 98 0.64 8.54 -7.20
CA PHE A 98 -0.10 8.05 -8.35
C PHE A 98 -1.61 8.22 -8.16
N ASP A 99 -2.27 8.78 -9.18
CA ASP A 99 -3.73 8.89 -9.24
C ASP A 99 -4.25 8.04 -10.41
N PRO A 100 -5.00 6.95 -10.15
CA PRO A 100 -5.54 6.09 -11.18
C PRO A 100 -6.82 6.63 -11.84
N ALA A 101 -7.16 7.91 -11.69
CA ALA A 101 -8.38 8.51 -12.24
C ALA A 101 -8.53 8.27 -13.74
N GLY A 102 -7.43 8.36 -14.51
CA GLY A 102 -7.44 8.07 -15.95
C GLY A 102 -7.82 6.61 -16.27
N LEU A 103 -7.34 5.63 -15.50
CA LEU A 103 -7.69 4.22 -15.66
C LEU A 103 -9.19 3.98 -15.34
N ARG A 104 -9.69 4.63 -14.30
CA ARG A 104 -11.11 4.56 -13.93
C ARG A 104 -12.01 5.19 -14.99
N ALA A 105 -11.61 6.33 -15.53
CA ALA A 105 -12.33 6.99 -16.64
C ALA A 105 -12.37 6.11 -17.90
N ALA A 106 -11.33 5.30 -18.13
CA ALA A 106 -11.28 4.28 -19.18
C ALA A 106 -12.08 2.99 -18.85
N GLY A 107 -12.83 2.97 -17.74
CA GLY A 107 -13.71 1.84 -17.37
C GLY A 107 -13.07 0.80 -16.46
N ALA A 108 -11.81 0.94 -16.04
CA ALA A 108 -11.17 0.01 -15.12
C ALA A 108 -11.81 0.09 -13.73
N ARG A 109 -12.12 -1.05 -13.13
CA ARG A 109 -12.78 -1.16 -11.82
C ARG A 109 -11.78 -1.59 -10.75
N GLY A 110 -12.06 -1.20 -9.50
CA GLY A 110 -11.27 -1.52 -8.32
C GLY A 110 -10.70 -0.25 -7.66
N GLY A 111 -10.03 -0.44 -6.54
CA GLY A 111 -9.37 0.60 -5.75
C GLY A 111 -7.97 0.14 -5.35
N CYS A 112 -7.12 1.09 -4.94
CA CYS A 112 -5.80 0.78 -4.40
C CYS A 112 -5.97 0.09 -3.03
N ASP A 113 -5.26 -1.04 -2.86
CA ASP A 113 -5.29 -1.89 -1.67
C ASP A 113 -3.84 -2.28 -1.34
N GLY A 114 -3.47 -3.55 -1.29
CA GLY A 114 -2.11 -3.97 -1.01
C GLY A 114 -1.08 -3.53 -2.07
N LEU A 115 0.15 -3.32 -1.63
CA LEU A 115 1.26 -2.91 -2.50
C LEU A 115 2.61 -3.43 -2.01
N LYS A 116 3.53 -3.67 -2.93
CA LYS A 116 4.93 -4.08 -2.68
C LYS A 116 5.85 -3.47 -3.74
N LEU A 117 7.14 -3.40 -3.45
CA LEU A 117 8.13 -2.87 -4.39
C LEU A 117 9.10 -3.97 -4.88
N ASP A 118 9.67 -3.73 -6.05
CA ASP A 118 10.83 -4.46 -6.53
C ASP A 118 12.14 -3.73 -6.15
N GLN A 119 13.27 -4.41 -6.34
CA GLN A 119 14.60 -3.85 -6.03
C GLN A 119 14.97 -2.62 -6.86
N ARG A 120 14.27 -2.37 -7.99
CA ARG A 120 14.45 -1.19 -8.84
C ARG A 120 13.58 -0.01 -8.40
N GLY A 121 12.76 -0.20 -7.35
CA GLY A 121 11.82 0.81 -6.85
C GLY A 121 10.51 0.89 -7.64
N ASN A 122 10.23 -0.05 -8.57
CA ASN A 122 8.91 -0.10 -9.16
C ASN A 122 7.89 -0.58 -8.14
N LEU A 123 6.78 0.12 -8.07
CA LEU A 123 5.66 -0.20 -7.18
C LEU A 123 4.69 -1.13 -7.89
N PHE A 124 4.41 -2.27 -7.29
CA PHE A 124 3.37 -3.22 -7.67
C PHE A 124 2.19 -3.01 -6.71
N ALA A 125 1.21 -2.25 -7.14
CA ALA A 125 0.07 -1.86 -6.31
C ALA A 125 -1.22 -2.39 -6.89
N THR A 126 -2.06 -3.03 -6.08
CA THR A 126 -3.40 -3.35 -6.52
C THR A 126 -4.18 -2.07 -6.80
N GLY A 127 -5.04 -2.09 -7.81
CA GLY A 127 -5.74 -0.90 -8.26
C GLY A 127 -6.78 -1.20 -9.35
N PRO A 128 -7.31 -0.15 -9.99
CA PRO A 128 -8.25 -0.33 -11.09
C PRO A 128 -7.67 -1.16 -12.23
N GLY A 129 -8.31 -2.30 -12.52
CA GLY A 129 -7.92 -3.22 -13.60
C GLY A 129 -6.99 -4.35 -13.18
N GLY A 130 -6.39 -4.33 -11.99
CA GLY A 130 -5.49 -5.39 -11.53
C GLY A 130 -4.34 -4.91 -10.65
N VAL A 131 -3.12 -5.42 -10.87
CA VAL A 131 -1.89 -4.91 -10.23
C VAL A 131 -1.25 -3.89 -11.16
N LEU A 132 -1.23 -2.64 -10.75
CA LEU A 132 -0.57 -1.54 -11.45
C LEU A 132 0.95 -1.63 -11.20
N ILE A 133 1.73 -1.58 -12.25
CA ILE A 133 3.18 -1.46 -12.17
C ILE A 133 3.52 0.00 -12.42
N ILE A 134 4.11 0.65 -11.43
CA ILE A 134 4.37 2.09 -11.44
C ILE A 134 5.87 2.30 -11.22
N SER A 135 6.51 3.10 -12.10
CA SER A 135 7.94 3.41 -11.97
C SER A 135 8.23 4.26 -10.73
N PRO A 136 9.50 4.37 -10.29
CA PRO A 136 9.88 5.26 -9.19
C PRO A 136 9.54 6.74 -9.43
N THR A 137 9.30 7.14 -10.69
CA THR A 137 8.88 8.49 -11.07
C THR A 137 7.38 8.68 -11.14
N GLY A 138 6.58 7.65 -10.79
CA GLY A 138 5.11 7.71 -10.82
C GLY A 138 4.49 7.40 -12.19
N GLN A 139 5.27 6.93 -13.17
CA GLN A 139 4.75 6.56 -14.49
C GLN A 139 4.10 5.18 -14.43
N HIS A 140 2.87 5.03 -14.94
CA HIS A 140 2.22 3.73 -15.13
C HIS A 140 2.89 2.96 -16.27
N LEU A 141 3.52 1.83 -15.95
CA LEU A 141 4.25 0.98 -16.90
C LEU A 141 3.37 -0.11 -17.50
N GLY A 142 2.32 -0.52 -16.79
CA GLY A 142 1.40 -1.56 -17.22
C GLY A 142 0.54 -2.10 -16.08
N THR A 143 -0.37 -3.02 -16.41
CA THR A 143 -1.28 -3.64 -15.44
C THR A 143 -1.26 -5.16 -15.62
N LEU A 144 -1.08 -5.91 -14.51
CA LEU A 144 -1.30 -7.36 -14.47
C LEU A 144 -2.77 -7.61 -14.13
N ALA A 145 -3.53 -8.05 -15.13
CA ALA A 145 -4.95 -8.34 -14.98
C ALA A 145 -5.18 -9.84 -14.82
N THR A 146 -6.00 -10.24 -13.85
CA THR A 146 -6.44 -11.63 -13.63
C THR A 146 -7.89 -11.86 -14.08
N GLY A 147 -8.57 -10.80 -14.53
CA GLY A 147 -10.01 -10.85 -14.83
C GLY A 147 -10.90 -10.69 -13.60
N THR A 148 -10.33 -10.65 -12.38
CA THR A 148 -11.03 -10.44 -11.12
C THR A 148 -10.30 -9.44 -10.23
N ARG A 149 -10.95 -9.02 -9.14
CA ARG A 149 -10.34 -8.07 -8.18
C ARG A 149 -9.12 -8.71 -7.49
N ILE A 150 -8.05 -7.95 -7.40
CA ILE A 150 -6.85 -8.33 -6.64
C ILE A 150 -6.77 -7.43 -5.41
N ALA A 151 -6.75 -8.04 -4.21
CA ALA A 151 -6.71 -7.32 -2.94
C ALA A 151 -5.27 -7.07 -2.47
N ASN A 152 -4.37 -8.05 -2.63
CA ASN A 152 -2.99 -7.88 -2.16
C ASN A 152 -1.99 -8.61 -3.05
N VAL A 153 -0.72 -8.26 -2.91
CA VAL A 153 0.42 -8.87 -3.60
C VAL A 153 1.56 -9.12 -2.62
N ALA A 154 2.33 -10.18 -2.86
CA ALA A 154 3.53 -10.48 -2.08
C ALA A 154 4.60 -11.13 -2.96
N TRP A 155 5.85 -10.75 -2.74
CA TRP A 155 6.99 -11.46 -3.30
C TRP A 155 7.26 -12.73 -2.50
N GLY A 156 7.73 -13.77 -3.18
CA GLY A 156 8.07 -15.03 -2.53
C GLY A 156 9.10 -15.85 -3.28
N ASN A 157 9.42 -17.02 -2.73
CA ASN A 157 10.46 -17.94 -3.20
C ASN A 157 11.85 -17.26 -3.23
N ASP A 158 12.44 -17.16 -4.43
CA ASP A 158 13.72 -16.49 -4.69
C ASP A 158 13.58 -14.98 -4.96
N GLY A 159 12.40 -14.41 -4.68
CA GLY A 159 12.05 -13.02 -4.94
C GLY A 159 11.55 -12.72 -6.36
N HIS A 160 11.64 -13.69 -7.27
CA HIS A 160 11.15 -13.52 -8.65
C HIS A 160 9.71 -13.99 -8.86
N THR A 161 9.04 -14.46 -7.83
CA THR A 161 7.63 -14.88 -7.90
C THR A 161 6.76 -13.88 -7.17
N LEU A 162 5.83 -13.26 -7.90
CA LEU A 162 4.80 -12.39 -7.32
C LEU A 162 3.52 -13.21 -7.13
N TYR A 163 3.03 -13.28 -5.90
CA TYR A 163 1.76 -13.88 -5.53
C TYR A 163 0.69 -12.80 -5.46
N LEU A 164 -0.54 -13.16 -5.86
CA LEU A 164 -1.68 -12.24 -5.93
C LEU A 164 -2.90 -12.91 -5.31
N THR A 165 -3.54 -12.24 -4.36
CA THR A 165 -4.84 -12.66 -3.82
C THR A 165 -5.94 -12.11 -4.72
N ALA A 166 -6.41 -12.95 -5.64
CA ALA A 166 -7.32 -12.56 -6.72
C ALA A 166 -8.72 -13.15 -6.45
N ASP A 167 -9.50 -12.45 -5.61
CA ASP A 167 -10.80 -12.89 -5.10
C ASP A 167 -10.70 -14.27 -4.42
N SER A 168 -11.30 -15.32 -4.94
CA SER A 168 -11.23 -16.70 -4.42
C SER A 168 -10.00 -17.48 -4.89
N TYR A 169 -9.08 -16.86 -5.65
CA TYR A 169 -7.90 -17.50 -6.20
C TYR A 169 -6.62 -16.95 -5.57
N LEU A 170 -5.64 -17.83 -5.38
CA LEU A 170 -4.25 -17.47 -5.17
C LEU A 170 -3.50 -17.67 -6.49
N CYS A 171 -3.17 -16.57 -7.15
CA CYS A 171 -2.42 -16.58 -8.41
C CYS A 171 -0.93 -16.32 -8.16
N ARG A 172 -0.09 -16.74 -9.07
CA ARG A 172 1.33 -16.40 -9.08
C ARG A 172 1.84 -16.13 -10.48
N ILE A 173 2.80 -15.24 -10.60
CA ILE A 173 3.50 -14.95 -11.84
C ILE A 173 5.00 -14.86 -11.58
N ARG A 174 5.78 -15.43 -12.49
CA ARG A 174 7.23 -15.28 -12.49
C ARG A 174 7.60 -13.96 -13.17
N THR A 175 8.46 -13.18 -12.54
CA THR A 175 8.88 -11.87 -13.02
C THR A 175 10.37 -11.86 -13.40
N LYS A 176 10.76 -10.90 -14.25
CA LYS A 176 12.18 -10.64 -14.57
C LYS A 176 12.85 -9.77 -13.49
N THR A 177 12.07 -9.08 -12.67
CA THR A 177 12.57 -8.29 -11.55
C THR A 177 12.46 -9.08 -10.25
N LYS A 178 13.08 -8.59 -9.19
CA LYS A 178 13.16 -9.22 -7.86
C LYS A 178 12.56 -8.29 -6.82
N GLY A 179 11.76 -8.85 -5.91
CA GLY A 179 11.16 -8.08 -4.81
C GLY A 179 12.20 -7.56 -3.82
N VAL A 180 11.86 -6.50 -3.12
CA VAL A 180 12.66 -6.00 -1.98
C VAL A 180 12.68 -7.06 -0.87
N GLY A 181 13.85 -7.27 -0.26
CA GLY A 181 14.03 -8.22 0.84
C GLY A 181 14.51 -9.61 0.41
N PHE A 182 14.81 -9.81 -0.89
CA PHE A 182 15.29 -11.10 -1.42
C PHE A 182 16.68 -11.01 -2.06
#